data_c191764b689a8539a9c8bd1593aa0bc4
#
_entry.id   c191764b689a8539a9c8bd1593aa0bc4
#
_cell.length_a   1.000
_cell.length_b   1.000
_cell.length_c   1.000
_cell.angle_alpha   90.00
_cell.angle_beta   90.00
_cell.angle_gamma   90.00
#
_symmetry.space_group_name_H-M   'P 1'
#
loop_
_entity.id
_entity.type
_entity.pdbx_description
1 polymer ?
#
loop_
_entity_poly.entity_id
_entity_poly.type
_entity_poly.pdbx_seq_one_letter_code
_entity_poly.pdbx_strand_id
1 'polypeptide(L)'
;MLISSFSLPEDIKNRTIYTVVTKPVRSTEIVLGRIFGFGALCTALLIVMGVISFFFVWRGLSHDHQIVGETQTIASFSTIPDDKISRITGRRVSDNAIKEAVTNKVSGHDHRIELIEDIREQGQPRPRVESNILSEEVLPNGSTKYERVVCIPFGGHTHEVSINDGVISLGPAVGYFRARVPIYGESLAFFDRQGNIKEKGLNVGKEWDYRGYVDGGNAMARFSLSKATFDFNDFKESKFPINDVIPIEMTLGVFRTYKADVEKRVTGGIQFESVPNELDPKFVSELIDFETNEYAVQTLPISRKILGKKIAPDGKLLEQGEYDLFDDFAGENGKLKLNLTCRDYNQYLGVAKADLYFRAQDEVYWVNFFKGYVGIWCQMMIIISMGVAFSTFVSAPVAMLGTSVMIIICFF
;
A
#
# COMPACT_ATOMS: atom_id res chain seq x y z
N MET A 1 -5.12 26.39 -18.71
CA MET A 1 -4.88 26.09 -20.12
C MET A 1 -5.66 27.03 -21.07
N LEU A 2 -7.02 27.01 -21.11
CA LEU A 2 -7.81 27.88 -22.01
C LEU A 2 -7.39 29.35 -21.91
N ILE A 3 -7.43 29.95 -20.73
CA ILE A 3 -7.11 31.37 -20.52
C ILE A 3 -5.68 31.70 -20.98
N SER A 4 -4.70 30.86 -20.69
CA SER A 4 -3.31 31.10 -21.08
C SER A 4 -3.10 31.03 -22.60
N SER A 5 -3.78 30.11 -23.31
CA SER A 5 -3.67 29.94 -24.76
C SER A 5 -4.40 31.02 -25.57
N PHE A 6 -5.47 31.60 -25.02
CA PHE A 6 -6.25 32.63 -25.70
C PHE A 6 -5.78 34.06 -25.42
N SER A 7 -5.09 34.27 -24.31
CA SER A 7 -4.76 35.61 -23.81
C SER A 7 -3.97 36.48 -24.82
N LEU A 8 -2.90 35.98 -25.43
CA LEU A 8 -2.04 36.76 -26.31
C LEU A 8 -2.67 36.97 -27.71
N PRO A 9 -3.22 35.94 -28.37
CA PRO A 9 -3.89 36.12 -29.66
C PRO A 9 -5.09 37.07 -29.60
N GLU A 10 -5.84 37.07 -28.50
CA GLU A 10 -7.00 37.96 -28.32
C GLU A 10 -6.57 39.42 -28.13
N ASP A 11 -5.49 39.68 -27.39
CA ASP A 11 -4.93 41.02 -27.23
C ASP A 11 -4.37 41.57 -28.54
N ILE A 12 -3.78 40.71 -29.37
CA ILE A 12 -3.31 41.10 -30.72
C ILE A 12 -4.52 41.45 -31.61
N LYS A 13 -5.56 40.61 -31.58
CA LYS A 13 -6.80 40.82 -32.35
C LYS A 13 -7.52 42.09 -31.97
N ASN A 14 -7.62 42.34 -30.66
CA ASN A 14 -8.33 43.51 -30.10
C ASN A 14 -7.45 44.77 -30.06
N ARG A 15 -6.20 44.70 -30.57
CA ARG A 15 -5.22 45.78 -30.60
C ARG A 15 -4.84 46.31 -29.20
N THR A 16 -5.18 45.66 -28.11
CA THR A 16 -4.84 46.06 -26.74
C THR A 16 -3.34 45.94 -26.48
N ILE A 17 -2.65 45.06 -27.21
CA ILE A 17 -1.19 44.93 -27.13
C ILE A 17 -0.45 46.22 -27.47
N TYR A 18 -1.02 47.06 -28.33
CA TYR A 18 -0.36 48.33 -28.74
C TYR A 18 -0.22 49.28 -27.56
N THR A 19 -1.12 49.29 -26.60
CA THR A 19 -1.03 50.15 -25.40
C THR A 19 0.12 49.72 -24.49
N VAL A 20 0.55 48.44 -24.56
CA VAL A 20 1.66 47.91 -23.79
C VAL A 20 2.99 48.15 -24.54
N VAL A 21 3.02 47.94 -25.87
CA VAL A 21 4.23 48.06 -26.72
C VAL A 21 4.67 49.53 -26.91
N THR A 22 3.75 50.50 -26.69
CA THR A 22 4.14 51.94 -26.71
C THR A 22 5.04 52.31 -25.52
N LYS A 23 5.15 51.49 -24.51
CA LYS A 23 6.12 51.62 -23.42
C LYS A 23 7.38 50.83 -23.73
N PRO A 24 8.57 51.20 -23.17
CA PRO A 24 9.84 50.50 -23.44
C PRO A 24 9.87 49.14 -22.69
N VAL A 25 8.99 48.23 -23.06
CA VAL A 25 8.86 46.86 -22.46
C VAL A 25 9.38 45.84 -23.46
N ARG A 26 10.23 44.93 -23.03
CA ARG A 26 10.74 43.85 -23.88
C ARG A 26 9.66 42.78 -24.07
N SER A 27 9.66 42.11 -25.24
CA SER A 27 8.73 41.03 -25.55
C SER A 27 8.78 39.89 -24.53
N THR A 28 9.98 39.59 -24.01
CA THR A 28 10.18 38.59 -22.95
C THR A 28 9.51 38.95 -21.64
N GLU A 29 9.46 40.24 -21.30
CA GLU A 29 8.79 40.74 -20.10
C GLU A 29 7.27 40.59 -20.18
N ILE A 30 6.70 40.75 -21.38
CA ILE A 30 5.28 40.54 -21.63
C ILE A 30 4.90 39.08 -21.45
N VAL A 31 5.70 38.17 -22.04
CA VAL A 31 5.47 36.71 -21.91
C VAL A 31 5.62 36.24 -20.48
N LEU A 32 6.72 36.60 -19.80
CA LEU A 32 6.97 36.25 -18.41
C LEU A 32 5.92 36.85 -17.47
N GLY A 33 5.53 38.10 -17.69
CA GLY A 33 4.47 38.74 -16.91
C GLY A 33 3.14 38.00 -16.98
N ARG A 34 2.79 37.40 -18.13
CA ARG A 34 1.62 36.56 -18.29
C ARG A 34 1.75 35.23 -17.59
N ILE A 35 2.92 34.57 -17.73
CA ILE A 35 3.17 33.31 -17.02
C ILE A 35 3.04 33.50 -15.52
N PHE A 36 3.69 34.53 -14.96
CA PHE A 36 3.61 34.85 -13.54
C PHE A 36 2.21 35.31 -13.11
N GLY A 37 1.53 36.12 -13.92
CA GLY A 37 0.18 36.58 -13.63
C GLY A 37 -0.84 35.44 -13.56
N PHE A 38 -0.87 34.57 -14.58
CA PHE A 38 -1.73 33.37 -14.53
C PHE A 38 -1.28 32.38 -13.46
N GLY A 39 0.03 32.20 -13.28
CA GLY A 39 0.60 31.40 -12.23
C GLY A 39 0.15 31.86 -10.83
N ALA A 40 0.22 33.16 -10.55
CA ALA A 40 -0.20 33.72 -9.26
C ALA A 40 -1.71 33.54 -9.04
N LEU A 41 -2.55 33.82 -10.04
CA LEU A 41 -4.01 33.63 -9.95
C LEU A 41 -4.33 32.16 -9.68
N CYS A 42 -3.77 31.25 -10.45
CA CYS A 42 -4.04 29.82 -10.30
C CYS A 42 -3.46 29.28 -8.98
N THR A 43 -2.32 29.81 -8.52
CA THR A 43 -1.77 29.46 -7.20
C THR A 43 -2.69 29.87 -6.06
N ALA A 44 -3.26 31.10 -6.13
CA ALA A 44 -4.23 31.56 -5.13
C ALA A 44 -5.48 30.64 -5.10
N LEU A 45 -6.01 30.27 -6.26
CA LEU A 45 -7.13 29.33 -6.37
C LEU A 45 -6.76 27.94 -5.83
N LEU A 46 -5.56 27.45 -6.14
CA LEU A 46 -5.06 26.17 -5.65
C LEU A 46 -4.96 26.15 -4.13
N ILE A 47 -4.47 27.22 -3.53
CA ILE A 47 -4.38 27.37 -2.06
C ILE A 47 -5.79 27.33 -1.44
N VAL A 48 -6.74 28.10 -1.98
CA VAL A 48 -8.12 28.11 -1.49
C VAL A 48 -8.74 26.73 -1.58
N MET A 49 -8.63 26.08 -2.74
CA MET A 49 -9.13 24.69 -2.94
C MET A 49 -8.44 23.70 -2.02
N GLY A 50 -7.12 23.85 -1.80
CA GLY A 50 -6.35 23.01 -0.89
C GLY A 50 -6.85 23.11 0.55
N VAL A 51 -7.07 24.33 1.02
CA VAL A 51 -7.61 24.55 2.36
C VAL A 51 -9.00 23.96 2.51
N ILE A 52 -9.90 24.20 1.55
CA ILE A 52 -11.26 23.64 1.56
C ILE A 52 -11.21 22.11 1.53
N SER A 53 -10.39 21.54 0.66
CA SER A 53 -10.22 20.09 0.54
C SER A 53 -9.68 19.47 1.83
N PHE A 54 -8.68 20.10 2.45
CA PHE A 54 -8.12 19.65 3.72
C PHE A 54 -9.18 19.63 4.84
N PHE A 55 -9.93 20.71 5.01
CA PHE A 55 -11.00 20.77 6.00
C PHE A 55 -12.14 19.80 5.72
N PHE A 56 -12.50 19.62 4.43
CA PHE A 56 -13.53 18.66 4.05
C PHE A 56 -13.13 17.22 4.39
N VAL A 57 -11.88 16.83 4.07
CA VAL A 57 -11.33 15.52 4.42
C VAL A 57 -11.27 15.35 5.94
N TRP A 58 -10.74 16.36 6.65
CA TRP A 58 -10.66 16.32 8.11
C TRP A 58 -12.03 16.13 8.76
N ARG A 59 -13.03 16.90 8.33
CA ARG A 59 -14.40 16.76 8.85
C ARG A 59 -15.04 15.41 8.50
N GLY A 60 -14.79 14.89 7.30
CA GLY A 60 -15.36 13.62 6.85
C GLY A 60 -14.77 12.40 7.54
N LEU A 61 -13.53 12.53 8.05
CA LEU A 61 -12.83 11.45 8.74
C LEU A 61 -13.04 11.45 10.26
N SER A 62 -13.47 12.58 10.83
CA SER A 62 -13.78 12.67 12.25
C SER A 62 -15.19 12.10 12.50
N HIS A 63 -15.26 10.92 13.07
CA HIS A 63 -16.51 10.27 13.48
C HIS A 63 -16.26 9.40 14.71
N ASP A 64 -17.32 9.17 15.47
CA ASP A 64 -17.31 8.37 16.68
C ASP A 64 -18.24 7.16 16.51
N HIS A 65 -17.78 6.01 16.96
CA HIS A 65 -18.57 4.80 17.04
C HIS A 65 -18.98 4.48 18.47
N GLN A 66 -20.13 3.85 18.60
CA GLN A 66 -20.62 3.32 19.87
C GLN A 66 -20.83 1.81 19.73
N ILE A 67 -20.58 1.06 20.79
CA ILE A 67 -20.82 -0.37 20.81
C ILE A 67 -22.33 -0.61 20.86
N VAL A 68 -22.81 -1.51 19.99
CA VAL A 68 -24.24 -1.82 19.88
C VAL A 68 -24.60 -3.01 20.75
N GLY A 69 -25.72 -2.90 21.46
CA GLY A 69 -26.32 -3.99 22.23
C GLY A 69 -25.76 -4.15 23.64
N GLU A 70 -25.98 -5.32 24.21
CA GLU A 70 -25.59 -5.69 25.59
C GLU A 70 -24.07 -5.93 25.74
N THR A 71 -23.30 -5.80 24.63
CA THR A 71 -21.85 -6.05 24.59
C THR A 71 -21.00 -4.85 25.03
N GLN A 72 -21.62 -3.83 25.61
CA GLN A 72 -20.88 -2.68 26.19
C GLN A 72 -20.06 -3.04 27.43
N THR A 73 -20.40 -4.14 28.09
CA THR A 73 -19.65 -4.65 29.23
C THR A 73 -18.85 -5.87 28.88
N ILE A 74 -17.69 -6.03 29.48
CA ILE A 74 -16.80 -7.18 29.24
C ILE A 74 -17.50 -8.52 29.48
N ALA A 75 -18.41 -8.55 30.46
CA ALA A 75 -19.19 -9.77 30.83
C ALA A 75 -20.17 -10.24 29.74
N SER A 76 -20.52 -9.36 28.79
CA SER A 76 -21.55 -9.62 27.77
C SER A 76 -21.00 -9.84 26.36
N PHE A 77 -19.69 -9.98 26.20
CA PHE A 77 -19.12 -10.38 24.91
C PHE A 77 -19.66 -11.74 24.47
N SER A 78 -20.12 -11.84 23.22
CA SER A 78 -20.55 -13.11 22.66
C SER A 78 -19.37 -14.05 22.45
N THR A 79 -19.55 -15.32 22.75
CA THR A 79 -18.53 -16.34 22.55
C THR A 79 -18.66 -16.90 21.14
N ILE A 80 -17.59 -16.82 20.33
CA ILE A 80 -17.53 -17.41 18.99
C ILE A 80 -16.92 -18.82 19.09
N PRO A 81 -17.43 -19.84 18.39
CA PRO A 81 -16.87 -21.19 18.40
C PRO A 81 -15.42 -21.25 17.91
N ASP A 82 -14.64 -22.16 18.51
CA ASP A 82 -13.16 -22.31 18.39
C ASP A 82 -12.61 -22.67 16.99
N ASP A 83 -13.44 -22.89 15.99
CA ASP A 83 -13.02 -23.35 14.67
C ASP A 83 -12.65 -22.22 13.68
N LYS A 84 -12.69 -20.97 14.12
CA LYS A 84 -12.34 -19.82 13.28
C LYS A 84 -10.95 -19.28 13.62
N ILE A 85 -10.03 -19.49 12.70
CA ILE A 85 -8.75 -18.78 12.69
C ILE A 85 -9.05 -17.29 12.49
N SER A 86 -8.50 -16.44 13.36
CA SER A 86 -8.54 -15.00 13.13
C SER A 86 -7.96 -14.70 11.75
N ARG A 87 -8.82 -14.31 10.81
CA ARG A 87 -8.43 -14.01 9.41
C ARG A 87 -7.50 -12.81 9.30
N ILE A 88 -7.32 -12.06 10.38
CA ILE A 88 -6.57 -10.80 10.42
C ILE A 88 -5.15 -11.01 10.86
N THR A 89 -4.89 -11.94 11.77
CA THR A 89 -3.54 -12.15 12.33
C THR A 89 -2.89 -13.45 11.87
N GLY A 90 -3.61 -14.37 11.21
CA GLY A 90 -3.10 -15.69 10.81
C GLY A 90 -2.69 -16.58 12.00
N ARG A 91 -2.85 -16.11 13.24
CA ARG A 91 -2.55 -16.88 14.45
C ARG A 91 -3.72 -17.79 14.79
N ARG A 92 -3.42 -19.05 15.14
CA ARG A 92 -4.35 -19.88 15.90
C ARG A 92 -4.64 -19.16 17.19
N VAL A 93 -5.89 -18.81 17.38
CA VAL A 93 -6.38 -18.37 18.68
C VAL A 93 -6.43 -19.63 19.56
N SER A 94 -5.75 -19.60 20.69
CA SER A 94 -5.74 -20.71 21.64
C SER A 94 -7.17 -20.98 22.14
N ASP A 95 -7.41 -22.21 22.59
CA ASP A 95 -8.67 -22.89 22.92
C ASP A 95 -9.70 -22.16 23.80
N ASN A 96 -9.62 -20.86 24.00
CA ASN A 96 -10.56 -20.05 24.74
C ASN A 96 -11.34 -19.10 23.86
N ALA A 97 -12.63 -19.22 23.92
CA ALA A 97 -13.64 -18.49 23.18
C ALA A 97 -13.30 -17.03 22.84
N ILE A 98 -13.28 -16.71 21.55
CA ILE A 98 -13.14 -15.32 21.06
C ILE A 98 -14.41 -14.57 21.45
N LYS A 99 -14.25 -13.56 22.27
CA LYS A 99 -15.32 -12.63 22.59
C LYS A 99 -15.30 -11.45 21.60
N GLU A 100 -16.39 -11.24 20.91
CA GLU A 100 -16.52 -10.23 19.85
C GLU A 100 -17.68 -9.30 20.13
N ALA A 101 -17.48 -8.01 19.90
CA ALA A 101 -18.55 -7.01 19.87
C ALA A 101 -18.48 -6.22 18.55
N VAL A 102 -19.60 -5.64 18.14
CA VAL A 102 -19.71 -4.84 16.91
C VAL A 102 -20.17 -3.43 17.26
N THR A 103 -19.64 -2.44 16.55
CA THR A 103 -20.04 -1.04 16.70
C THR A 103 -21.27 -0.71 15.85
N ASN A 104 -21.91 0.42 16.15
CA ASN A 104 -22.92 0.99 15.29
C ASN A 104 -22.32 1.39 13.91
N LYS A 105 -23.18 1.40 12.90
CA LYS A 105 -22.77 1.77 11.55
C LYS A 105 -22.75 3.29 11.42
N VAL A 106 -21.56 3.86 11.23
CA VAL A 106 -21.35 5.30 11.01
C VAL A 106 -20.55 5.47 9.73
N SER A 107 -20.92 6.45 8.90
CA SER A 107 -20.23 6.71 7.61
C SER A 107 -20.12 5.48 6.70
N GLY A 108 -21.10 4.56 6.78
CA GLY A 108 -21.19 3.38 5.92
C GLY A 108 -20.39 2.16 6.38
N HIS A 109 -19.72 2.21 7.53
CA HIS A 109 -18.94 1.10 8.07
C HIS A 109 -19.17 0.90 9.58
N ASP A 110 -18.73 -0.23 10.05
CA ASP A 110 -18.74 -0.68 11.44
C ASP A 110 -17.39 -1.32 11.78
N HIS A 111 -17.03 -1.34 13.06
CA HIS A 111 -15.84 -2.01 13.54
C HIS A 111 -16.19 -3.20 14.41
N ARG A 112 -15.31 -4.18 14.40
CA ARG A 112 -15.33 -5.29 15.35
C ARG A 112 -14.38 -5.01 16.49
N ILE A 113 -14.77 -5.39 17.67
CA ILE A 113 -13.97 -5.31 18.87
C ILE A 113 -13.71 -6.73 19.33
N GLU A 114 -12.45 -7.10 19.43
CA GLU A 114 -12.05 -8.46 19.80
C GLU A 114 -11.21 -8.45 21.06
N LEU A 115 -11.32 -9.52 21.84
CA LEU A 115 -10.42 -9.83 22.93
C LEU A 115 -9.25 -10.64 22.38
N ILE A 116 -8.05 -10.11 22.46
CA ILE A 116 -6.82 -10.78 22.02
C ILE A 116 -5.91 -11.11 23.21
N GLU A 117 -5.20 -12.24 23.10
CA GLU A 117 -4.14 -12.61 24.00
C GLU A 117 -2.78 -12.19 23.40
N ASP A 118 -2.02 -11.39 24.14
CA ASP A 118 -0.66 -10.93 23.77
C ASP A 118 0.34 -11.51 24.79
N ILE A 119 1.13 -12.50 24.37
CA ILE A 119 2.14 -13.13 25.24
C ILE A 119 3.49 -12.49 24.92
N ARG A 120 4.13 -11.92 25.97
CA ARG A 120 5.42 -11.25 25.86
C ARG A 120 6.47 -11.96 26.67
N GLU A 121 7.63 -12.16 26.08
CA GLU A 121 8.78 -12.74 26.73
C GLU A 121 9.40 -11.78 27.74
N GLN A 122 10.16 -12.33 28.69
CA GLN A 122 10.83 -11.56 29.72
C GLN A 122 11.80 -10.53 29.10
N GLY A 123 11.58 -9.24 29.38
CA GLY A 123 12.37 -8.13 28.85
C GLY A 123 11.75 -7.39 27.65
N GLN A 124 10.66 -7.89 27.08
CA GLN A 124 9.91 -7.14 26.08
C GLN A 124 9.10 -6.00 26.72
N PRO A 125 8.96 -4.83 26.06
CA PRO A 125 8.22 -3.71 26.62
C PRO A 125 6.72 -4.05 26.75
N ARG A 126 6.07 -3.49 27.77
CA ARG A 126 4.61 -3.57 27.97
C ARG A 126 3.85 -3.07 26.74
N PRO A 127 2.62 -3.55 26.53
CA PRO A 127 1.75 -2.98 25.49
C PRO A 127 1.63 -1.47 25.66
N ARG A 128 1.71 -0.73 24.56
CA ARG A 128 1.77 0.75 24.55
C ARG A 128 0.52 1.42 25.08
N VAL A 129 -0.64 0.77 24.98
CA VAL A 129 -1.94 1.27 25.43
C VAL A 129 -2.34 0.45 26.65
N GLU A 130 -2.18 1.01 27.82
CA GLU A 130 -2.54 0.35 29.09
C GLU A 130 -4.07 0.34 29.33
N SER A 131 -4.79 1.32 28.79
CA SER A 131 -6.24 1.48 29.00
C SER A 131 -7.10 0.36 28.41
N ASN A 132 -6.56 -0.50 27.54
CA ASN A 132 -7.27 -1.61 26.93
C ASN A 132 -6.84 -2.99 27.47
N ILE A 133 -6.01 -3.04 28.51
CA ILE A 133 -5.58 -4.28 29.17
C ILE A 133 -6.65 -4.69 30.19
N LEU A 134 -7.13 -5.91 30.04
CA LEU A 134 -8.11 -6.54 30.93
C LEU A 134 -7.46 -7.29 32.08
N SER A 135 -6.46 -8.10 31.75
CA SER A 135 -5.74 -8.92 32.70
C SER A 135 -4.25 -9.03 32.33
N GLU A 136 -3.43 -9.22 33.35
CA GLU A 136 -2.00 -9.48 33.24
C GLU A 136 -1.68 -10.71 34.08
N GLU A 137 -1.14 -11.75 33.45
CA GLU A 137 -0.77 -13.01 34.10
C GLU A 137 0.68 -13.36 33.80
N VAL A 138 1.49 -13.58 34.81
CA VAL A 138 2.86 -14.06 34.66
C VAL A 138 2.86 -15.57 34.57
N LEU A 139 3.27 -16.11 33.44
CA LEU A 139 3.34 -17.53 33.17
C LEU A 139 4.55 -18.17 33.85
N PRO A 140 4.53 -19.50 34.14
CA PRO A 140 5.63 -20.20 34.81
C PRO A 140 6.98 -20.15 34.07
N ASN A 141 6.97 -19.87 32.76
CA ASN A 141 8.16 -19.71 31.91
C ASN A 141 8.78 -18.30 31.98
N GLY A 142 8.22 -17.39 32.80
CA GLY A 142 8.69 -16.02 32.93
C GLY A 142 8.16 -15.05 31.88
N SER A 143 7.34 -15.51 30.90
CA SER A 143 6.63 -14.62 29.98
C SER A 143 5.37 -14.06 30.65
N THR A 144 4.91 -12.89 30.17
CA THR A 144 3.68 -12.25 30.66
C THR A 144 2.59 -12.31 29.59
N LYS A 145 1.43 -12.86 29.96
CA LYS A 145 0.24 -12.90 29.14
C LYS A 145 -0.62 -11.68 29.46
N TYR A 146 -0.98 -10.92 28.42
CA TYR A 146 -1.91 -9.80 28.50
C TYR A 146 -3.18 -10.15 27.74
N GLU A 147 -4.32 -10.03 28.37
CA GLU A 147 -5.60 -10.03 27.68
C GLU A 147 -6.00 -8.59 27.36
N ARG A 148 -6.18 -8.28 26.08
CA ARG A 148 -6.43 -6.92 25.61
C ARG A 148 -7.67 -6.87 24.72
N VAL A 149 -8.46 -5.83 24.90
CA VAL A 149 -9.58 -5.51 24.01
C VAL A 149 -9.09 -4.57 22.92
N VAL A 150 -9.27 -4.93 21.66
CA VAL A 150 -8.81 -4.13 20.52
C VAL A 150 -9.94 -3.90 19.53
N CYS A 151 -9.93 -2.71 18.93
CA CYS A 151 -10.78 -2.40 17.79
C CYS A 151 -10.06 -2.82 16.52
N ILE A 152 -10.70 -3.69 15.73
CA ILE A 152 -10.13 -4.20 14.49
C ILE A 152 -10.13 -3.10 13.44
N PRO A 153 -8.98 -2.83 12.79
CA PRO A 153 -8.89 -1.81 11.77
C PRO A 153 -9.81 -2.10 10.57
N PHE A 154 -10.56 -1.09 10.15
CA PHE A 154 -11.37 -1.14 8.95
C PHE A 154 -11.14 0.12 8.10
N GLY A 155 -11.02 -0.01 6.80
CA GLY A 155 -10.84 1.13 5.89
C GLY A 155 -9.60 2.00 6.16
N GLY A 156 -8.57 1.44 6.84
CA GLY A 156 -7.31 2.13 7.15
C GLY A 156 -7.31 2.92 8.46
N HIS A 157 -8.33 2.77 9.31
CA HIS A 157 -8.38 3.37 10.64
C HIS A 157 -8.89 2.38 11.69
N THR A 158 -8.70 2.75 12.93
CA THR A 158 -9.18 2.06 14.14
C THR A 158 -9.61 3.08 15.17
N HIS A 159 -10.19 2.62 16.28
CA HIS A 159 -10.52 3.46 17.43
C HIS A 159 -9.74 3.00 18.66
N GLU A 160 -9.28 3.94 19.46
CA GLU A 160 -8.71 3.60 20.77
C GLU A 160 -9.80 3.01 21.65
N VAL A 161 -9.51 1.84 22.23
CA VAL A 161 -10.41 1.18 23.19
C VAL A 161 -9.93 1.52 24.58
N SER A 162 -10.83 2.02 25.41
CA SER A 162 -10.60 2.22 26.84
C SER A 162 -11.63 1.46 27.65
N ILE A 163 -11.18 0.88 28.75
CA ILE A 163 -12.01 0.12 29.68
C ILE A 163 -12.04 0.87 31.00
N ASN A 164 -13.22 1.35 31.38
CA ASN A 164 -13.46 2.03 32.64
C ASN A 164 -14.59 1.30 33.39
N ASP A 165 -14.32 0.85 34.61
CA ASP A 165 -15.29 0.13 35.44
C ASP A 165 -16.00 -1.04 34.73
N GLY A 166 -15.26 -1.77 33.89
CA GLY A 166 -15.80 -2.88 33.11
C GLY A 166 -16.65 -2.47 31.89
N VAL A 167 -16.78 -1.17 31.61
CA VAL A 167 -17.46 -0.65 30.42
C VAL A 167 -16.42 -0.32 29.35
N ILE A 168 -16.65 -0.82 28.14
CA ILE A 168 -15.79 -0.55 26.98
C ILE A 168 -16.26 0.73 26.32
N SER A 169 -15.38 1.69 26.17
CA SER A 169 -15.59 2.93 25.42
C SER A 169 -14.62 3.07 24.28
N LEU A 170 -15.08 3.65 23.19
CA LEU A 170 -14.30 3.92 22.00
C LEU A 170 -13.93 5.39 21.95
N GLY A 171 -12.66 5.66 21.73
CA GLY A 171 -12.14 6.99 21.45
C GLY A 171 -12.31 7.42 19.99
N PRO A 172 -11.80 8.60 19.64
CA PRO A 172 -11.85 9.11 18.27
C PRO A 172 -11.12 8.20 17.29
N ALA A 173 -11.46 8.33 16.01
CA ALA A 173 -10.82 7.55 14.94
C ALA A 173 -9.32 7.85 14.84
N VAL A 174 -8.49 6.81 14.87
CA VAL A 174 -7.03 6.88 14.78
C VAL A 174 -6.58 6.18 13.49
N GLY A 175 -5.69 6.83 12.73
CA GLY A 175 -5.11 6.23 11.54
C GLY A 175 -5.48 6.90 10.22
N TYR A 176 -6.54 7.68 10.14
CA TYR A 176 -6.95 8.37 8.91
C TYR A 176 -5.96 9.42 8.42
N PHE A 177 -5.29 10.12 9.32
CA PHE A 177 -4.29 11.14 8.96
C PHE A 177 -2.89 10.54 8.82
N ARG A 178 -2.80 9.38 8.20
CA ARG A 178 -1.54 8.72 7.87
C ARG A 178 -1.45 8.47 6.38
N ALA A 179 -0.25 8.66 5.84
CA ALA A 179 0.05 8.36 4.46
C ALA A 179 0.73 7.00 4.37
N ARG A 180 0.23 6.13 3.52
CA ARG A 180 0.88 4.85 3.22
C ARG A 180 2.23 5.10 2.56
N VAL A 181 3.24 4.40 3.02
CA VAL A 181 4.58 4.43 2.44
C VAL A 181 4.90 3.07 1.84
N PRO A 182 4.72 2.90 0.52
CA PRO A 182 5.06 1.66 -0.15
C PRO A 182 6.56 1.55 -0.38
N ILE A 183 7.13 0.38 -0.11
CA ILE A 183 8.49 0.00 -0.54
C ILE A 183 8.33 -0.95 -1.71
N TYR A 184 8.53 -0.45 -2.93
CA TYR A 184 8.46 -1.23 -4.15
C TYR A 184 9.75 -1.98 -4.41
N GLY A 185 9.63 -3.13 -5.09
CA GLY A 185 10.78 -3.82 -5.66
C GLY A 185 11.50 -2.93 -6.68
N GLU A 186 12.81 -3.00 -6.76
CA GLU A 186 13.59 -2.27 -7.77
C GLU A 186 13.46 -2.90 -9.15
N SER A 187 13.41 -4.25 -9.19
CA SER A 187 13.22 -5.02 -10.41
C SER A 187 12.14 -6.09 -10.26
N LEU A 188 11.60 -6.52 -11.37
CA LEU A 188 10.67 -7.65 -11.48
C LEU A 188 11.11 -8.53 -12.65
N ALA A 189 11.45 -9.78 -12.37
CA ALA A 189 11.83 -10.78 -13.35
C ALA A 189 10.84 -11.93 -13.34
N PHE A 190 10.50 -12.44 -14.52
CA PHE A 190 9.63 -13.60 -14.68
C PHE A 190 10.44 -14.83 -15.08
N PHE A 191 10.06 -15.96 -14.53
CA PHE A 191 10.64 -17.27 -14.87
C PHE A 191 9.54 -18.18 -15.44
N ASP A 192 9.87 -18.92 -16.48
CA ASP A 192 8.96 -19.90 -17.07
C ASP A 192 8.93 -21.22 -16.28
N ARG A 193 8.17 -22.21 -16.78
CA ARG A 193 8.06 -23.54 -16.16
C ARG A 193 9.39 -24.29 -16.07
N GLN A 194 10.35 -23.95 -16.93
CA GLN A 194 11.68 -24.53 -16.99
C GLN A 194 12.71 -23.76 -16.17
N GLY A 195 12.32 -22.61 -15.61
CA GLY A 195 13.20 -21.73 -14.85
C GLY A 195 14.02 -20.74 -15.69
N ASN A 196 13.70 -20.58 -16.99
CA ASN A 196 14.35 -19.59 -17.84
C ASN A 196 13.72 -18.21 -17.63
N ILE A 197 14.56 -17.19 -17.65
CA ILE A 197 14.12 -15.79 -17.52
C ILE A 197 13.34 -15.36 -18.75
N LYS A 198 12.19 -14.72 -18.53
CA LYS A 198 11.39 -14.06 -19.57
C LYS A 198 11.23 -12.58 -19.27
N GLU A 199 11.33 -11.76 -20.31
CA GLU A 199 11.29 -10.31 -20.19
C GLU A 199 9.92 -9.78 -19.71
N LYS A 200 8.80 -10.46 -20.06
CA LYS A 200 7.41 -10.00 -19.79
C LYS A 200 6.48 -11.07 -19.24
N GLY A 201 6.97 -12.16 -18.66
CA GLY A 201 6.08 -13.25 -18.23
C GLY A 201 5.31 -13.91 -19.40
N LEU A 202 4.22 -14.62 -19.08
CA LEU A 202 3.35 -15.24 -20.09
C LEU A 202 2.29 -14.24 -20.54
N ASN A 203 2.07 -14.15 -21.85
CA ASN A 203 0.95 -13.38 -22.41
C ASN A 203 -0.29 -14.30 -22.46
N VAL A 204 -1.35 -13.88 -21.77
CA VAL A 204 -2.62 -14.63 -21.69
C VAL A 204 -3.71 -14.02 -22.58
N GLY A 205 -3.34 -13.24 -23.59
CA GLY A 205 -4.24 -12.77 -24.65
C GLY A 205 -4.88 -11.39 -24.45
N LYS A 206 -4.46 -10.63 -23.45
CA LYS A 206 -4.81 -9.20 -23.31
C LYS A 206 -3.58 -8.35 -23.66
N GLU A 207 -3.47 -7.92 -24.89
CA GLU A 207 -2.32 -7.13 -25.38
C GLU A 207 -2.11 -5.80 -24.63
N TRP A 208 -3.14 -5.29 -23.97
CA TRP A 208 -3.13 -4.01 -23.22
C TRP A 208 -2.88 -4.18 -21.73
N ASP A 209 -2.72 -5.41 -21.24
CA ASP A 209 -2.43 -5.63 -19.84
C ASP A 209 -0.93 -5.46 -19.58
N TYR A 210 -0.60 -4.51 -18.70
CA TYR A 210 0.80 -4.25 -18.30
C TYR A 210 1.36 -5.31 -17.36
N ARG A 211 0.54 -6.29 -16.93
CA ARG A 211 0.92 -7.39 -16.05
C ARG A 211 1.55 -8.53 -16.80
N GLY A 212 2.63 -9.09 -16.25
CA GLY A 212 3.11 -10.40 -16.62
C GLY A 212 2.41 -11.49 -15.81
N TYR A 213 2.23 -12.69 -16.39
CA TYR A 213 1.52 -13.78 -15.73
C TYR A 213 2.45 -14.92 -15.35
N VAL A 214 2.23 -15.44 -14.14
CA VAL A 214 2.87 -16.63 -13.58
C VAL A 214 1.91 -17.79 -13.67
N ASP A 215 2.40 -18.91 -14.19
CA ASP A 215 1.62 -20.11 -14.46
C ASP A 215 1.62 -21.06 -13.25
N GLY A 216 0.45 -21.53 -12.84
CA GLY A 216 0.28 -22.54 -11.80
C GLY A 216 0.58 -23.99 -12.21
N GLY A 217 1.02 -24.18 -13.47
CA GLY A 217 1.30 -25.51 -14.00
C GLY A 217 0.08 -26.24 -14.53
N ASN A 218 0.24 -27.54 -14.78
CA ASN A 218 -0.84 -28.43 -15.23
C ASN A 218 -0.85 -29.71 -14.39
N ALA A 219 -1.89 -30.54 -14.54
CA ALA A 219 -2.07 -31.78 -13.77
C ALA A 219 -0.90 -32.80 -13.94
N MET A 220 -0.10 -32.69 -15.01
CA MET A 220 1.06 -33.55 -15.24
C MET A 220 2.36 -33.00 -14.64
N ALA A 221 2.46 -31.66 -14.52
CA ALA A 221 3.62 -31.00 -13.93
C ALA A 221 3.25 -30.53 -12.51
N ARG A 222 3.41 -31.40 -11.53
CA ARG A 222 3.11 -31.12 -10.09
C ARG A 222 3.89 -29.94 -9.51
N PHE A 223 5.01 -29.56 -10.14
CA PHE A 223 5.83 -28.44 -9.72
C PHE A 223 6.17 -27.58 -10.94
N SER A 224 5.58 -26.40 -11.02
CA SER A 224 6.00 -25.37 -11.97
C SER A 224 7.12 -24.55 -11.32
N LEU A 225 8.23 -24.36 -12.05
CA LEU A 225 9.28 -23.42 -11.69
C LEU A 225 8.91 -21.97 -12.06
N SER A 226 7.72 -21.78 -12.63
CA SER A 226 7.22 -20.46 -13.00
C SER A 226 7.03 -19.60 -11.76
N LYS A 227 7.67 -18.44 -11.77
CA LYS A 227 7.61 -17.47 -10.66
C LYS A 227 7.83 -16.05 -11.16
N ALA A 228 7.35 -15.08 -10.41
CA ALA A 228 7.73 -13.68 -10.52
C ALA A 228 8.63 -13.32 -9.33
N THR A 229 9.84 -12.86 -9.60
CA THR A 229 10.82 -12.49 -8.58
C THR A 229 10.95 -11.00 -8.50
N PHE A 230 10.70 -10.45 -7.33
CA PHE A 230 10.91 -9.05 -6.98
C PHE A 230 12.22 -8.91 -6.23
N ASP A 231 13.06 -7.97 -6.63
CA ASP A 231 14.28 -7.61 -5.90
C ASP A 231 14.03 -6.32 -5.14
N PHE A 232 14.25 -6.36 -3.82
CA PHE A 232 14.18 -5.20 -2.92
C PHE A 232 15.58 -4.85 -2.46
N ASN A 233 15.98 -3.56 -2.55
CA ASN A 233 17.32 -3.11 -2.17
C ASN A 233 17.33 -2.20 -0.93
N ASP A 234 16.17 -1.89 -0.38
CA ASP A 234 16.06 -0.93 0.73
C ASP A 234 15.12 -1.44 1.83
N PHE A 235 15.19 -2.75 2.05
CA PHE A 235 14.42 -3.44 3.08
C PHE A 235 15.17 -3.39 4.41
N LYS A 236 14.83 -2.38 5.25
CA LYS A 236 15.49 -2.11 6.53
C LYS A 236 14.48 -2.05 7.66
N GLU A 237 14.84 -2.61 8.81
CA GLU A 237 13.99 -2.63 10.01
C GLU A 237 13.51 -1.24 10.41
N SER A 238 14.36 -0.21 10.30
CA SER A 238 14.03 1.18 10.65
C SER A 238 12.85 1.78 9.88
N LYS A 239 12.46 1.19 8.76
CA LYS A 239 11.31 1.63 7.95
C LYS A 239 9.99 1.02 8.36
N PHE A 240 10.01 -0.03 9.16
CA PHE A 240 8.81 -0.75 9.56
C PHE A 240 8.39 -0.38 10.99
N PRO A 241 7.10 -0.51 11.33
CA PRO A 241 6.67 -0.34 12.70
C PRO A 241 7.35 -1.39 13.60
N ILE A 242 7.58 -1.04 14.86
CA ILE A 242 8.14 -1.96 15.87
C ILE A 242 7.07 -3.02 16.21
N ASN A 243 6.78 -3.87 15.27
CA ASN A 243 5.83 -4.97 15.39
C ASN A 243 6.48 -6.22 14.78
N ASP A 244 6.14 -7.38 15.31
CA ASP A 244 6.62 -8.65 14.76
C ASP A 244 5.97 -9.03 13.42
N VAL A 245 5.22 -8.13 12.80
CA VAL A 245 4.47 -8.34 11.57
C VAL A 245 4.83 -7.30 10.52
N ILE A 246 5.22 -7.78 9.34
CA ILE A 246 5.58 -6.98 8.17
C ILE A 246 4.45 -7.12 7.14
N PRO A 247 3.67 -6.07 6.87
CA PRO A 247 2.57 -6.17 5.92
C PRO A 247 3.06 -6.06 4.48
N ILE A 248 2.63 -7.02 3.65
CA ILE A 248 2.73 -6.96 2.19
C ILE A 248 1.35 -6.60 1.65
N GLU A 249 1.26 -5.54 0.88
CA GLU A 249 0.05 -5.20 0.13
C GLU A 249 0.23 -5.61 -1.33
N MET A 250 -0.82 -6.23 -1.90
CA MET A 250 -0.77 -6.70 -3.28
C MET A 250 -2.13 -6.57 -3.97
N THR A 251 -2.08 -6.35 -5.29
CA THR A 251 -3.24 -6.31 -6.17
C THR A 251 -2.98 -7.19 -7.38
N LEU A 252 -3.42 -8.44 -7.34
CA LEU A 252 -3.10 -9.43 -8.35
C LEU A 252 -4.22 -9.56 -9.37
N GLY A 253 -3.85 -9.71 -10.65
CA GLY A 253 -4.76 -10.14 -11.69
C GLY A 253 -4.88 -11.68 -11.69
N VAL A 254 -6.07 -12.20 -11.93
CA VAL A 254 -6.31 -13.64 -12.06
C VAL A 254 -6.78 -13.93 -13.47
N PHE A 255 -6.06 -14.78 -14.20
CA PHE A 255 -6.53 -15.32 -15.45
C PHE A 255 -6.87 -16.81 -15.29
N ARG A 256 -8.12 -17.14 -15.58
CA ARG A 256 -8.67 -18.49 -15.44
C ARG A 256 -8.85 -19.12 -16.80
N THR A 257 -8.28 -20.29 -16.99
CA THR A 257 -8.47 -21.08 -18.23
C THR A 257 -9.80 -21.80 -18.24
N TYR A 258 -10.41 -22.02 -17.08
CA TYR A 258 -11.69 -22.69 -16.90
C TYR A 258 -12.66 -21.83 -16.10
N LYS A 259 -13.85 -21.57 -16.66
CA LYS A 259 -14.85 -20.63 -16.11
C LYS A 259 -15.81 -21.23 -15.07
N ALA A 260 -15.65 -22.50 -14.67
CA ALA A 260 -16.67 -23.20 -13.87
C ALA A 260 -16.86 -22.59 -12.47
N ASP A 261 -15.83 -22.00 -11.86
CA ASP A 261 -15.89 -21.42 -10.50
C ASP A 261 -15.29 -20.03 -10.47
N VAL A 262 -16.04 -19.04 -10.96
CA VAL A 262 -15.59 -17.63 -10.95
C VAL A 262 -15.45 -17.08 -9.52
N GLU A 263 -16.20 -17.63 -8.57
CA GLU A 263 -16.18 -17.21 -7.16
C GLU A 263 -15.04 -17.87 -6.35
N LYS A 264 -14.42 -18.92 -6.87
CA LYS A 264 -13.34 -19.60 -6.16
C LYS A 264 -12.09 -18.73 -6.17
N ARG A 265 -11.52 -18.50 -4.99
CA ARG A 265 -10.25 -17.82 -4.82
C ARG A 265 -9.12 -18.62 -5.45
N VAL A 266 -8.10 -17.92 -5.94
CA VAL A 266 -6.89 -18.55 -6.46
C VAL A 266 -5.82 -18.52 -5.39
N THR A 267 -5.16 -19.66 -5.19
CA THR A 267 -4.07 -19.81 -4.23
C THR A 267 -2.75 -19.37 -4.87
N GLY A 268 -2.09 -18.41 -4.24
CA GLY A 268 -0.72 -18.01 -4.53
C GLY A 268 0.22 -18.47 -3.43
N GLY A 269 1.52 -18.40 -3.71
CA GLY A 269 2.56 -18.64 -2.74
C GLY A 269 3.63 -17.58 -2.79
N ILE A 270 4.11 -17.14 -1.62
CA ILE A 270 5.25 -16.23 -1.47
C ILE A 270 6.40 -16.97 -0.81
N GLN A 271 7.59 -16.75 -1.33
CA GLN A 271 8.83 -17.28 -0.76
C GLN A 271 9.89 -16.18 -0.74
N PHE A 272 10.59 -16.07 0.37
CA PHE A 272 11.69 -15.12 0.53
C PHE A 272 13.03 -15.81 0.28
N GLU A 273 13.94 -15.08 -0.35
CA GLU A 273 15.32 -15.51 -0.57
C GLU A 273 16.29 -14.39 -0.21
N SER A 274 17.36 -14.71 0.51
CA SER A 274 18.45 -13.76 0.73
C SER A 274 19.28 -13.56 -0.55
N VAL A 275 19.99 -12.45 -0.62
CA VAL A 275 20.95 -12.13 -1.69
C VAL A 275 22.36 -12.15 -1.08
N PRO A 276 22.93 -13.34 -0.83
CA PRO A 276 24.25 -13.45 -0.21
C PRO A 276 25.37 -13.04 -1.17
N ASN A 277 26.55 -12.74 -0.61
CA ASN A 277 27.78 -12.71 -1.39
C ASN A 277 28.19 -14.15 -1.77
N GLU A 278 29.19 -14.30 -2.65
CA GLU A 278 29.58 -15.63 -3.20
C GLU A 278 29.98 -16.66 -2.13
N LEU A 279 30.47 -16.25 -0.97
CA LEU A 279 30.95 -17.13 0.12
C LEU A 279 29.95 -17.28 1.27
N ASP A 280 28.87 -16.49 1.27
CA ASP A 280 27.91 -16.48 2.36
C ASP A 280 26.78 -17.52 2.11
N PRO A 281 26.22 -18.12 3.16
CA PRO A 281 25.09 -19.03 3.02
C PRO A 281 23.84 -18.29 2.55
N LYS A 282 23.05 -18.97 1.73
CA LYS A 282 21.77 -18.48 1.25
C LYS A 282 20.63 -18.90 2.18
N PHE A 283 19.79 -17.96 2.56
CA PHE A 283 18.55 -18.25 3.29
C PHE A 283 17.37 -18.31 2.30
N VAL A 284 16.55 -19.33 2.46
CA VAL A 284 15.35 -19.54 1.63
C VAL A 284 14.21 -19.90 2.57
N SER A 285 13.14 -19.11 2.56
CA SER A 285 11.98 -19.36 3.41
C SER A 285 11.17 -20.58 2.93
N GLU A 286 10.37 -21.15 3.80
CA GLU A 286 9.26 -21.98 3.36
C GLU A 286 8.27 -21.16 2.54
N LEU A 287 7.46 -21.86 1.74
CA LEU A 287 6.46 -21.21 0.92
C LEU A 287 5.26 -20.83 1.79
N ILE A 288 4.88 -19.56 1.76
CA ILE A 288 3.74 -19.01 2.50
C ILE A 288 2.57 -18.93 1.52
N ASP A 289 1.57 -19.78 1.70
CA ASP A 289 0.38 -19.82 0.86
C ASP A 289 -0.61 -18.70 1.27
N PHE A 290 -1.26 -18.11 0.27
CA PHE A 290 -2.31 -17.11 0.44
C PHE A 290 -3.40 -17.29 -0.62
N GLU A 291 -4.61 -16.82 -0.32
CA GLU A 291 -5.72 -16.80 -1.28
C GLU A 291 -5.95 -15.39 -1.82
N THR A 292 -6.17 -15.24 -3.11
CA THR A 292 -6.43 -13.95 -3.76
C THR A 292 -7.71 -13.95 -4.58
N ASN A 293 -8.36 -12.79 -4.61
CA ASN A 293 -9.43 -12.46 -5.53
C ASN A 293 -8.88 -11.53 -6.62
N GLU A 294 -9.50 -11.58 -7.80
CA GLU A 294 -9.11 -10.75 -8.93
C GLU A 294 -9.21 -9.26 -8.60
N TYR A 295 -8.13 -8.52 -8.82
CA TYR A 295 -8.01 -7.06 -8.61
C TYR A 295 -8.38 -6.54 -7.21
N ALA A 296 -8.52 -7.40 -6.22
CA ALA A 296 -8.72 -6.98 -4.86
C ALA A 296 -7.39 -6.57 -4.22
N VAL A 297 -7.38 -5.39 -3.58
CA VAL A 297 -6.25 -5.02 -2.72
C VAL A 297 -6.33 -5.87 -1.46
N GLN A 298 -5.28 -6.63 -1.21
CA GLN A 298 -5.20 -7.45 -0.01
C GLN A 298 -3.89 -7.19 0.73
N THR A 299 -3.96 -7.31 2.04
CA THR A 299 -2.81 -7.20 2.93
C THR A 299 -2.49 -8.57 3.49
N LEU A 300 -1.26 -9.04 3.25
CA LEU A 300 -0.73 -10.27 3.81
C LEU A 300 0.21 -9.91 4.96
N PRO A 301 -0.14 -10.24 6.21
CA PRO A 301 0.75 -10.04 7.35
C PRO A 301 1.82 -11.14 7.38
N ILE A 302 3.06 -10.77 7.23
CA ILE A 302 4.20 -11.70 7.33
C ILE A 302 4.83 -11.55 8.71
N SER A 303 5.08 -12.67 9.39
CA SER A 303 5.82 -12.65 10.65
C SER A 303 7.27 -12.23 10.40
N ARG A 304 7.86 -11.45 11.32
CA ARG A 304 9.28 -11.10 11.30
C ARG A 304 10.17 -12.33 11.27
N LYS A 305 9.84 -13.34 12.08
CA LYS A 305 10.52 -14.64 12.09
C LYS A 305 9.72 -15.63 11.25
N ILE A 306 10.37 -16.25 10.29
CA ILE A 306 9.77 -17.20 9.37
C ILE A 306 10.58 -18.48 9.31
N LEU A 307 9.88 -19.59 9.08
CA LEU A 307 10.53 -20.88 8.85
C LEU A 307 11.28 -20.87 7.51
N GLY A 308 12.50 -21.37 7.53
CA GLY A 308 13.35 -21.38 6.37
C GLY A 308 14.49 -22.39 6.45
N LYS A 309 15.31 -22.36 5.40
CA LYS A 309 16.47 -23.22 5.21
C LYS A 309 17.70 -22.37 4.96
N LYS A 310 18.78 -22.73 5.64
CA LYS A 310 20.11 -22.18 5.40
C LYS A 310 20.85 -23.11 4.47
N ILE A 311 21.26 -22.63 3.31
CA ILE A 311 21.90 -23.39 2.24
C ILE A 311 23.33 -22.87 2.07
N ALA A 312 24.30 -23.78 2.10
CA ALA A 312 25.70 -23.44 1.85
C ALA A 312 25.91 -23.02 0.38
N PRO A 313 27.00 -22.32 0.05
CA PRO A 313 27.33 -21.96 -1.34
C PRO A 313 27.47 -23.16 -2.28
N ASP A 314 27.80 -24.33 -1.75
CA ASP A 314 27.87 -25.59 -2.49
C ASP A 314 26.49 -26.26 -2.73
N GLY A 315 25.40 -25.61 -2.30
CA GLY A 315 24.03 -26.11 -2.45
C GLY A 315 23.58 -27.09 -1.37
N LYS A 316 24.42 -27.42 -0.39
CA LYS A 316 24.04 -28.31 0.71
C LYS A 316 23.18 -27.60 1.74
N LEU A 317 22.16 -28.31 2.23
CA LEU A 317 21.37 -27.84 3.37
C LEU A 317 22.25 -27.88 4.63
N LEU A 318 22.42 -26.72 5.28
CA LEU A 318 23.15 -26.61 6.52
C LEU A 318 22.21 -26.80 7.71
N GLU A 319 21.12 -26.04 7.74
CA GLU A 319 20.21 -25.98 8.87
C GLU A 319 18.80 -25.62 8.40
N GLN A 320 17.79 -26.06 9.12
CA GLN A 320 16.39 -25.67 8.96
C GLN A 320 15.87 -25.17 10.30
N GLY A 321 15.28 -23.97 10.32
CA GLY A 321 14.82 -23.32 11.54
C GLY A 321 14.06 -22.04 11.27
N GLU A 322 13.83 -21.27 12.31
CA GLU A 322 13.28 -19.92 12.22
C GLU A 322 14.39 -18.91 12.01
N TYR A 323 14.20 -18.01 11.06
CA TYR A 323 15.14 -16.98 10.68
C TYR A 323 14.46 -15.61 10.63
N ASP A 324 15.20 -14.57 11.00
CA ASP A 324 14.72 -13.19 10.98
C ASP A 324 14.77 -12.59 9.57
N LEU A 325 13.69 -11.95 9.13
CA LEU A 325 13.61 -11.34 7.79
C LEU A 325 14.62 -10.19 7.59
N PHE A 326 14.96 -9.45 8.63
CA PHE A 326 15.91 -8.34 8.53
C PHE A 326 17.35 -8.81 8.72
N ASP A 327 17.62 -9.58 9.77
CA ASP A 327 19.00 -9.95 10.15
C ASP A 327 19.56 -11.05 9.24
N ASP A 328 18.75 -12.10 8.96
CA ASP A 328 19.22 -13.28 8.21
C ASP A 328 18.94 -13.15 6.70
N PHE A 329 17.75 -12.70 6.32
CA PHE A 329 17.38 -12.65 4.89
C PHE A 329 17.87 -11.37 4.19
N ALA A 330 17.61 -10.19 4.75
CA ALA A 330 17.99 -8.92 4.12
C ALA A 330 19.44 -8.53 4.43
N GLY A 331 19.93 -8.91 5.63
CA GLY A 331 21.26 -8.60 6.10
C GLY A 331 21.56 -7.09 6.13
N GLU A 332 22.83 -6.73 6.31
CA GLU A 332 23.26 -5.33 6.38
C GLU A 332 22.98 -4.54 5.08
N ASN A 333 22.95 -5.22 3.93
CA ASN A 333 22.75 -4.61 2.62
C ASN A 333 21.28 -4.24 2.35
N GLY A 334 20.33 -4.74 3.14
CA GLY A 334 18.89 -4.53 2.96
C GLY A 334 18.37 -5.10 1.63
N LYS A 335 19.02 -6.14 1.09
CA LYS A 335 18.64 -6.78 -0.17
C LYS A 335 17.84 -8.05 0.09
N LEU A 336 16.64 -8.09 -0.43
CA LEU A 336 15.71 -9.21 -0.26
C LEU A 336 15.09 -9.56 -1.60
N LYS A 337 14.98 -10.85 -1.90
CA LYS A 337 14.19 -11.37 -3.02
C LYS A 337 12.88 -11.95 -2.52
N LEU A 338 11.81 -11.61 -3.22
CA LEU A 338 10.48 -12.18 -3.01
C LEU A 338 10.03 -12.88 -4.28
N ASN A 339 9.77 -14.17 -4.19
CA ASN A 339 9.24 -14.99 -5.27
C ASN A 339 7.73 -15.16 -5.09
N LEU A 340 6.97 -14.80 -6.10
CA LEU A 340 5.53 -15.01 -6.20
C LEU A 340 5.27 -16.18 -7.15
N THR A 341 4.49 -17.17 -6.70
CA THR A 341 4.12 -18.36 -7.48
C THR A 341 2.61 -18.54 -7.52
N CYS A 342 2.08 -19.14 -8.58
CA CYS A 342 0.70 -19.60 -8.64
C CYS A 342 0.64 -21.08 -8.21
N ARG A 343 -0.27 -21.42 -7.30
CA ARG A 343 -0.40 -22.79 -6.75
C ARG A 343 -1.54 -23.59 -7.36
N ASP A 344 -2.50 -22.92 -7.98
CA ASP A 344 -3.65 -23.58 -8.59
C ASP A 344 -3.37 -23.97 -10.04
N TYR A 345 -3.65 -25.24 -10.35
CA TYR A 345 -3.46 -25.77 -11.70
C TYR A 345 -4.35 -25.07 -12.73
N ASN A 346 -3.78 -24.84 -13.91
CA ASN A 346 -4.46 -24.19 -15.03
C ASN A 346 -4.98 -22.78 -14.71
N GLN A 347 -4.43 -22.13 -13.71
CA GLN A 347 -4.68 -20.74 -13.36
C GLN A 347 -3.40 -19.93 -13.53
N TYR A 348 -3.55 -18.62 -13.66
CA TYR A 348 -2.43 -17.71 -13.80
C TYR A 348 -2.62 -16.53 -12.87
N LEU A 349 -1.54 -16.14 -12.19
CA LEU A 349 -1.49 -14.91 -11.41
C LEU A 349 -0.76 -13.84 -12.20
N GLY A 350 -1.43 -12.72 -12.45
CA GLY A 350 -0.88 -11.55 -13.12
C GLY A 350 -0.37 -10.54 -12.11
N VAL A 351 0.85 -10.06 -12.33
CA VAL A 351 1.48 -9.07 -11.45
C VAL A 351 2.36 -8.12 -12.24
N ALA A 352 2.35 -6.85 -11.85
CA ALA A 352 3.29 -5.84 -12.30
C ALA A 352 4.13 -5.34 -11.13
N LYS A 353 5.19 -4.60 -11.42
CA LYS A 353 6.10 -4.07 -10.40
C LYS A 353 5.39 -3.25 -9.30
N ALA A 354 4.37 -2.49 -9.66
CA ALA A 354 3.61 -1.66 -8.73
C ALA A 354 2.51 -2.41 -7.97
N ASP A 355 2.21 -3.64 -8.33
CA ASP A 355 1.10 -4.40 -7.75
C ASP A 355 1.44 -5.09 -6.43
N LEU A 356 2.73 -5.19 -6.08
CA LEU A 356 3.20 -5.82 -4.86
C LEU A 356 4.27 -4.95 -4.20
N TYR A 357 4.07 -4.62 -2.94
CA TYR A 357 4.99 -3.81 -2.15
C TYR A 357 4.89 -4.12 -0.66
N PHE A 358 5.97 -3.86 0.07
CA PHE A 358 5.93 -3.83 1.52
C PHE A 358 5.38 -2.50 2.01
N ARG A 359 4.50 -2.55 2.99
CA ARG A 359 3.98 -1.35 3.64
C ARG A 359 4.90 -0.97 4.79
N ALA A 360 5.64 0.10 4.61
CA ALA A 360 6.46 0.69 5.66
C ALA A 360 5.58 1.40 6.72
N GLN A 361 6.23 1.93 7.74
CA GLN A 361 5.56 2.76 8.75
C GLN A 361 4.88 3.95 8.08
N ASP A 362 3.62 4.16 8.42
CA ASP A 362 2.83 5.25 7.86
C ASP A 362 3.42 6.62 8.22
N GLU A 363 3.52 7.51 7.24
CA GLU A 363 3.92 8.91 7.42
C GLU A 363 2.74 9.80 7.81
N VAL A 364 3.07 11.02 8.25
CA VAL A 364 2.07 12.02 8.62
C VAL A 364 1.32 12.51 7.38
N TYR A 365 -0.01 12.43 7.40
CA TYR A 365 -0.88 12.75 6.26
C TYR A 365 -0.65 14.15 5.67
N TRP A 366 -0.55 15.20 6.50
CA TRP A 366 -0.44 16.58 6.02
C TRP A 366 0.82 16.82 5.19
N VAL A 367 1.94 16.13 5.50
CA VAL A 367 3.19 16.22 4.72
C VAL A 367 2.97 15.66 3.33
N ASN A 368 2.33 14.50 3.23
CA ASN A 368 2.05 13.85 1.96
C ASN A 368 1.01 14.65 1.14
N PHE A 369 -0.01 15.19 1.81
CA PHE A 369 -0.99 16.10 1.21
C PHE A 369 -0.29 17.31 0.59
N PHE A 370 0.62 17.96 1.32
CA PHE A 370 1.38 19.11 0.82
C PHE A 370 2.29 18.73 -0.35
N LYS A 371 3.02 17.59 -0.28
CA LYS A 371 3.81 17.07 -1.42
C LYS A 371 2.94 16.92 -2.67
N GLY A 372 1.74 16.36 -2.54
CA GLY A 372 0.78 16.23 -3.64
C GLY A 372 0.38 17.58 -4.25
N TYR A 373 0.08 18.56 -3.41
CA TYR A 373 -0.26 19.92 -3.87
C TYR A 373 0.89 20.63 -4.55
N VAL A 374 2.12 20.45 -4.09
CA VAL A 374 3.33 20.96 -4.78
C VAL A 374 3.47 20.30 -6.16
N GLY A 375 3.22 19.00 -6.28
CA GLY A 375 3.21 18.30 -7.57
C GLY A 375 2.18 18.88 -8.53
N ILE A 376 0.94 19.09 -8.07
CA ILE A 376 -0.14 19.72 -8.85
C ILE A 376 0.25 21.15 -9.25
N TRP A 377 0.87 21.92 -8.35
CA TRP A 377 1.35 23.26 -8.64
C TRP A 377 2.41 23.28 -9.73
N CYS A 378 3.41 22.40 -9.66
CA CYS A 378 4.44 22.28 -10.70
C CYS A 378 3.81 21.91 -12.05
N GLN A 379 2.90 20.94 -12.08
CA GLN A 379 2.19 20.54 -13.29
C GLN A 379 1.37 21.70 -13.89
N MET A 380 0.66 22.44 -13.04
CA MET A 380 -0.08 23.64 -13.44
C MET A 380 0.82 24.71 -14.05
N MET A 381 1.97 24.98 -13.44
CA MET A 381 2.95 25.96 -13.96
C MET A 381 3.51 25.56 -15.33
N ILE A 382 3.80 24.27 -15.54
CA ILE A 382 4.24 23.74 -16.83
C ILE A 382 3.15 23.98 -17.89
N ILE A 383 1.90 23.62 -17.60
CA ILE A 383 0.76 23.78 -18.51
C ILE A 383 0.54 25.27 -18.87
N ILE A 384 0.61 26.17 -17.91
CA ILE A 384 0.47 27.62 -18.13
C ILE A 384 1.62 28.11 -19.03
N SER A 385 2.85 27.74 -18.71
CA SER A 385 4.02 28.18 -19.48
C SER A 385 3.97 27.72 -20.93
N MET A 386 3.58 26.46 -21.16
CA MET A 386 3.39 25.91 -22.49
C MET A 386 2.25 26.61 -23.26
N GLY A 387 1.10 26.81 -22.60
CA GLY A 387 -0.04 27.51 -23.20
C GLY A 387 0.31 28.93 -23.63
N VAL A 388 1.03 29.67 -22.79
CA VAL A 388 1.50 31.02 -23.13
C VAL A 388 2.54 30.97 -24.25
N ALA A 389 3.49 30.03 -24.18
CA ALA A 389 4.54 29.88 -25.22
C ALA A 389 3.90 29.57 -26.59
N PHE A 390 2.99 28.60 -26.68
CA PHE A 390 2.31 28.31 -27.96
C PHE A 390 1.50 29.50 -28.46
N SER A 391 0.86 30.27 -27.57
CA SER A 391 0.07 31.43 -27.93
C SER A 391 0.90 32.57 -28.58
N THR A 392 2.23 32.56 -28.45
CA THR A 392 3.11 33.52 -29.10
C THR A 392 3.34 33.22 -30.58
N PHE A 393 3.19 31.98 -31.01
CA PHE A 393 3.55 31.53 -32.37
C PHE A 393 2.34 31.17 -33.23
N VAL A 394 1.23 30.75 -32.62
CA VAL A 394 0.09 30.22 -33.35
C VAL A 394 -1.23 30.82 -32.86
N SER A 395 -2.29 30.66 -33.66
CA SER A 395 -3.62 31.13 -33.28
C SER A 395 -4.15 30.39 -32.03
N ALA A 396 -5.04 31.04 -31.29
CA ALA A 396 -5.55 30.52 -30.01
C ALA A 396 -6.10 29.07 -30.06
N PRO A 397 -6.91 28.65 -31.05
CA PRO A 397 -7.35 27.26 -31.16
C PRO A 397 -6.22 26.26 -31.36
N VAL A 398 -5.20 26.65 -32.16
CA VAL A 398 -4.04 25.79 -32.44
C VAL A 398 -3.12 25.70 -31.21
N ALA A 399 -2.93 26.80 -30.48
CA ALA A 399 -2.19 26.83 -29.22
C ALA A 399 -2.85 25.92 -28.17
N MET A 400 -4.16 25.92 -28.08
CA MET A 400 -4.93 25.04 -27.20
C MET A 400 -4.77 23.57 -27.57
N LEU A 401 -4.88 23.24 -28.86
CA LEU A 401 -4.66 21.88 -29.36
C LEU A 401 -3.23 21.40 -29.09
N GLY A 402 -2.22 22.23 -29.42
CA GLY A 402 -0.81 21.93 -29.18
C GLY A 402 -0.53 21.66 -27.70
N THR A 403 -1.05 22.51 -26.81
CA THR A 403 -0.89 22.31 -25.36
C THR A 403 -1.57 21.01 -24.89
N SER A 404 -2.76 20.69 -25.41
CA SER A 404 -3.48 19.45 -25.07
C SER A 404 -2.73 18.20 -25.54
N VAL A 405 -2.20 18.22 -26.77
CA VAL A 405 -1.39 17.10 -27.30
C VAL A 405 -0.13 16.87 -26.47
N MET A 406 0.56 17.98 -26.10
CA MET A 406 1.75 17.86 -25.26
C MET A 406 1.42 17.31 -23.86
N ILE A 407 0.29 17.69 -23.27
CA ILE A 407 -0.17 17.10 -22.01
C ILE A 407 -0.35 15.59 -22.17
N ILE A 408 -1.04 15.15 -23.22
CA ILE A 408 -1.25 13.72 -23.49
C ILE A 408 0.08 12.99 -23.66
N ILE A 409 1.02 13.55 -24.46
CA ILE A 409 2.34 12.91 -24.71
C ILE A 409 3.19 12.83 -23.42
N CYS A 410 3.10 13.84 -22.54
CA CYS A 410 3.95 13.90 -21.33
C CYS A 410 3.38 13.11 -20.17
N PHE A 411 2.06 12.83 -20.12
CA PHE A 411 1.40 12.21 -18.98
C PHE A 411 0.81 10.83 -19.28
N PHE A 412 0.78 10.43 -20.53
CA PHE A 412 0.36 9.10 -20.98
C PHE A 412 1.39 8.46 -21.92
#